data_0687c0c81daf6a9e24f7264cb1344f23
#
_entry.id   0687c0c81daf6a9e24f7264cb1344f23
#
_cell.length_a   1.000
_cell.length_b   1.000
_cell.length_c   1.000
_cell.angle_alpha   90.00
_cell.angle_beta   90.00
_cell.angle_gamma   90.00
#
_symmetry.space_group_name_H-M   'P 1'
#
loop_
_entity.id
_entity.type
_entity.pdbx_description
1 polymer ?
#
loop_
_entity_poly.entity_id
_entity_poly.type
_entity_poly.pdbx_seq_one_letter_code
_entity_poly.pdbx_strand_id
1 'polypeptide(L)'
;FGIQDLPKSGSVLGDTNLVIRETSLISNNINFSWIEKTPESIGLDSIEVNELMDFVKIPEFNTQAAILIQGNYIIAEYYGEGYDKSSLVTSWSVAKSFTSTLIGIAIDEGYISSINDPITDYLPEWKGKDQDNILLKHLLAMQSGMDDHPLAGVVFSTNMVKYSLDRDVLRPPETAFSYSNED
;
A
#
# COMPACT_ATOMS: atom_id res chain seq x y z
N PHE A 1 6.83 7.31 -12.47
CA PHE A 1 7.50 6.02 -12.63
C PHE A 1 7.04 5.41 -13.93
N GLY A 2 7.91 5.34 -14.95
CA GLY A 2 7.64 4.60 -16.17
C GLY A 2 7.97 3.13 -15.92
N ILE A 3 6.95 2.32 -15.80
CA ILE A 3 7.05 0.87 -15.59
C ILE A 3 7.75 0.16 -16.77
N GLN A 4 7.95 0.86 -17.88
CA GLN A 4 8.56 0.29 -19.10
C GLN A 4 10.03 -0.15 -18.96
N ASP A 5 10.73 0.30 -17.92
CA ASP A 5 12.14 0.01 -17.71
C ASP A 5 12.41 -1.02 -16.59
N LEU A 6 11.36 -1.63 -16.02
CA LEU A 6 11.56 -2.73 -15.07
C LEU A 6 12.00 -3.98 -15.85
N PRO A 7 13.11 -4.63 -15.47
CA PRO A 7 13.54 -5.87 -16.11
C PRO A 7 12.49 -6.95 -15.92
N LYS A 8 12.04 -7.57 -17.01
CA LYS A 8 11.07 -8.68 -17.02
C LYS A 8 11.59 -9.97 -16.38
N SER A 9 12.86 -10.03 -16.04
CA SER A 9 13.50 -11.08 -15.24
C SER A 9 14.92 -10.61 -14.90
N GLY A 10 15.21 -10.43 -13.64
CA GLY A 10 16.54 -10.08 -13.17
C GLY A 10 16.49 -9.76 -11.70
N SER A 11 17.53 -10.13 -10.96
CA SER A 11 17.60 -9.91 -9.52
C SER A 11 17.32 -8.44 -9.18
N VAL A 12 16.39 -8.21 -8.29
CA VAL A 12 16.07 -6.88 -7.71
C VAL A 12 17.27 -6.29 -6.95
N LEU A 13 18.36 -7.06 -6.82
CA LEU A 13 19.55 -6.71 -6.04
C LEU A 13 20.77 -6.28 -6.89
N GLY A 14 20.58 -6.07 -8.20
CA GLY A 14 21.63 -5.52 -9.05
C GLY A 14 21.64 -3.99 -9.04
N ASP A 15 22.67 -3.42 -8.46
CA ASP A 15 23.04 -1.98 -8.41
C ASP A 15 21.96 -1.00 -7.94
N THR A 16 22.22 -0.42 -6.77
CA THR A 16 21.41 0.63 -6.10
C THR A 16 21.39 1.99 -6.81
N ASN A 17 21.66 2.06 -8.09
CA ASN A 17 21.40 3.25 -8.89
C ASN A 17 19.95 3.19 -9.44
N LEU A 18 18.99 3.49 -8.56
CA LEU A 18 17.63 3.81 -8.98
C LEU A 18 17.69 5.10 -9.79
N VAL A 19 17.88 4.97 -11.10
CA VAL A 19 17.77 6.12 -12.02
C VAL A 19 16.28 6.43 -12.11
N ILE A 20 15.84 7.42 -11.32
CA ILE A 20 14.55 8.04 -11.52
C ILE A 20 14.64 8.76 -12.87
N ARG A 21 14.21 8.09 -13.95
CA ARG A 21 13.98 8.79 -15.21
C ARG A 21 12.69 9.59 -15.06
N GLU A 22 12.77 10.89 -15.26
CA GLU A 22 11.58 11.69 -15.57
C GLU A 22 10.92 11.09 -16.82
N THR A 23 9.99 10.20 -16.61
CA THR A 23 9.04 9.88 -17.68
C THR A 23 8.16 11.10 -17.82
N SER A 24 8.14 11.68 -19.01
CA SER A 24 7.06 12.56 -19.40
C SER A 24 5.76 11.78 -19.15
N LEU A 25 5.17 12.02 -17.99
CA LEU A 25 3.81 11.59 -17.72
C LEU A 25 3.03 12.03 -18.96
N ILE A 26 2.44 11.08 -19.68
CA ILE A 26 1.39 11.40 -20.61
C ILE A 26 0.35 12.04 -19.72
N SER A 27 0.43 13.37 -19.66
CA SER A 27 -0.56 14.22 -19.05
C SER A 27 -1.82 14.11 -19.91
N ASN A 28 -2.50 12.99 -19.84
CA ASN A 28 -3.92 13.05 -19.92
C ASN A 28 -4.29 13.85 -18.69
N ASN A 29 -4.49 15.16 -18.88
CA ASN A 29 -4.96 16.09 -17.87
C ASN A 29 -6.32 15.59 -17.35
N ILE A 30 -6.30 14.53 -16.56
CA ILE A 30 -7.37 14.27 -15.62
C ILE A 30 -7.13 15.33 -14.54
N ASN A 31 -7.64 16.53 -14.79
CA ASN A 31 -7.81 17.53 -13.77
C ASN A 31 -8.89 17.01 -12.81
N PHE A 32 -8.51 15.97 -12.03
CA PHE A 32 -9.34 15.53 -10.94
C PHE A 32 -9.20 16.56 -9.82
N SER A 33 -10.24 17.31 -9.57
CA SER A 33 -10.37 18.14 -8.39
C SER A 33 -11.51 17.60 -7.53
N TRP A 34 -11.23 17.44 -6.26
CA TRP A 34 -12.29 17.17 -5.30
C TRP A 34 -13.27 18.34 -5.27
N ILE A 35 -14.55 18.01 -5.27
CA ILE A 35 -15.63 19.00 -5.16
C ILE A 35 -16.16 18.95 -3.73
N GLU A 36 -16.16 20.08 -3.05
CA GLU A 36 -16.77 20.20 -1.73
C GLU A 36 -18.30 20.33 -1.85
N LYS A 37 -19.02 19.63 -1.00
CA LYS A 37 -20.48 19.70 -0.90
C LYS A 37 -20.94 19.68 0.55
N THR A 38 -22.07 20.34 0.81
CA THR A 38 -22.71 20.23 2.12
C THR A 38 -23.40 18.86 2.26
N PRO A 39 -23.49 18.30 3.47
CA PRO A 39 -24.15 17.01 3.71
C PRO A 39 -25.54 16.94 3.09
N GLU A 40 -26.36 17.97 3.31
CA GLU A 40 -27.75 18.00 2.86
C GLU A 40 -27.87 17.98 1.34
N SER A 41 -26.91 18.58 0.62
CA SER A 41 -26.93 18.65 -0.85
C SER A 41 -26.81 17.29 -1.52
N ILE A 42 -26.42 16.25 -0.76
CA ILE A 42 -26.24 14.88 -1.21
C ILE A 42 -27.04 13.88 -0.37
N GLY A 43 -28.00 14.38 0.44
CA GLY A 43 -28.93 13.56 1.19
C GLY A 43 -28.39 12.99 2.51
N LEU A 44 -27.31 13.56 3.05
CA LEU A 44 -26.81 13.25 4.39
C LEU A 44 -27.41 14.20 5.43
N ASP A 45 -27.56 13.71 6.66
CA ASP A 45 -27.95 14.54 7.80
C ASP A 45 -26.71 15.28 8.34
N SER A 46 -26.75 16.61 8.34
CA SER A 46 -25.66 17.43 8.86
C SER A 46 -25.46 17.28 10.36
N ILE A 47 -26.47 16.89 11.11
CA ILE A 47 -26.35 16.64 12.56
C ILE A 47 -25.43 15.40 12.74
N GLU A 48 -25.72 14.31 12.06
CA GLU A 48 -24.91 13.09 12.14
C GLU A 48 -23.46 13.31 11.65
N VAL A 49 -23.30 14.10 10.57
CA VAL A 49 -21.96 14.46 10.08
C VAL A 49 -21.21 15.30 11.11
N ASN A 50 -21.86 16.26 11.75
CA ASN A 50 -21.23 17.09 12.78
C ASN A 50 -20.86 16.25 14.02
N GLU A 51 -21.73 15.35 14.46
CA GLU A 51 -21.44 14.42 15.56
C GLU A 51 -20.22 13.56 15.26
N LEU A 52 -20.09 13.03 14.02
CA LEU A 52 -18.89 12.30 13.58
C LEU A 52 -17.65 13.19 13.63
N MET A 53 -17.76 14.43 13.13
CA MET A 53 -16.61 15.35 13.12
C MET A 53 -16.24 15.81 14.53
N ASP A 54 -17.19 15.91 15.46
CA ASP A 54 -16.90 16.18 16.86
C ASP A 54 -16.24 14.99 17.56
N PHE A 55 -16.63 13.76 17.19
CA PHE A 55 -15.98 12.57 17.69
C PHE A 55 -14.48 12.51 17.28
N VAL A 56 -14.14 12.84 16.03
CA VAL A 56 -12.73 12.81 15.59
C VAL A 56 -11.88 13.91 16.21
N LYS A 57 -12.49 14.95 16.77
CA LYS A 57 -11.81 16.06 17.48
C LYS A 57 -11.48 15.74 18.93
N ILE A 58 -11.96 14.60 19.47
CA ILE A 58 -11.68 14.21 20.87
C ILE A 58 -10.16 14.18 21.08
N PRO A 59 -9.62 14.95 22.05
CA PRO A 59 -8.16 15.14 22.20
C PRO A 59 -7.39 13.83 22.40
N GLU A 60 -8.01 12.85 23.04
CA GLU A 60 -7.40 11.56 23.33
C GLU A 60 -7.05 10.76 22.09
N PHE A 61 -7.69 11.03 20.95
CA PHE A 61 -7.41 10.38 19.68
C PHE A 61 -6.20 10.97 18.97
N ASN A 62 -5.81 12.19 19.32
CA ASN A 62 -4.72 12.92 18.67
C ASN A 62 -4.84 12.89 17.12
N THR A 63 -6.06 13.11 16.63
CA THR A 63 -6.37 13.08 15.20
C THR A 63 -5.64 14.19 14.47
N GLN A 64 -4.78 13.85 13.55
CA GLN A 64 -4.00 14.80 12.74
C GLN A 64 -4.85 15.36 11.60
N ALA A 65 -5.61 14.50 10.92
CA ALA A 65 -6.55 14.89 9.89
C ALA A 65 -7.68 13.87 9.78
N ALA A 66 -8.87 14.31 9.40
CA ALA A 66 -9.99 13.46 9.05
C ALA A 66 -10.72 14.07 7.85
N ILE A 67 -11.06 13.27 6.87
CA ILE A 67 -11.77 13.68 5.67
C ILE A 67 -12.92 12.71 5.45
N LEU A 68 -14.13 13.22 5.35
CA LEU A 68 -15.32 12.46 5.01
C LEU A 68 -15.61 12.65 3.52
N ILE A 69 -15.67 11.52 2.79
CA ILE A 69 -15.89 11.50 1.35
C ILE A 69 -17.10 10.63 1.04
N GLN A 70 -17.98 11.13 0.16
CA GLN A 70 -19.02 10.32 -0.46
C GLN A 70 -18.99 10.50 -1.98
N GLY A 71 -18.74 9.38 -2.70
CA GLY A 71 -18.48 9.44 -4.14
C GLY A 71 -17.26 10.30 -4.45
N ASN A 72 -17.43 11.33 -5.26
CA ASN A 72 -16.36 12.27 -5.63
C ASN A 72 -16.43 13.60 -4.86
N TYR A 73 -17.15 13.63 -3.74
CA TYR A 73 -17.39 14.86 -2.97
C TYR A 73 -16.72 14.77 -1.60
N ILE A 74 -16.02 15.83 -1.23
CA ILE A 74 -15.62 16.07 0.16
C ILE A 74 -16.81 16.68 0.89
N ILE A 75 -17.21 16.05 1.99
CA ILE A 75 -18.37 16.43 2.78
C ILE A 75 -17.95 17.18 4.03
N ALA A 76 -16.87 16.76 4.66
CA ALA A 76 -16.31 17.41 5.82
C ALA A 76 -14.81 17.14 5.90
N GLU A 77 -14.08 18.10 6.43
CA GLU A 77 -12.66 18.00 6.71
C GLU A 77 -12.38 18.52 8.13
N TYR A 78 -11.41 17.89 8.77
CA TYR A 78 -10.83 18.34 10.02
C TYR A 78 -9.32 18.19 9.98
N TYR A 79 -8.63 19.18 10.49
CA TYR A 79 -7.18 19.17 10.68
C TYR A 79 -6.88 19.57 12.12
N GLY A 80 -6.10 18.73 12.80
CA GLY A 80 -5.68 18.99 14.18
C GLY A 80 -4.73 20.18 14.29
N GLU A 81 -4.45 20.59 15.52
CA GLU A 81 -3.53 21.71 15.76
C GLU A 81 -2.16 21.46 15.12
N GLY A 82 -1.70 22.41 14.31
CA GLY A 82 -0.42 22.32 13.58
C GLY A 82 -0.51 21.55 12.25
N TYR A 83 -1.69 21.09 11.85
CA TYR A 83 -1.91 20.40 10.58
C TYR A 83 -2.85 21.19 9.67
N ASP A 84 -2.69 20.99 8.38
CA ASP A 84 -3.54 21.50 7.31
C ASP A 84 -3.62 20.52 6.15
N LYS A 85 -4.35 20.84 5.09
CA LYS A 85 -4.52 19.99 3.91
C LYS A 85 -3.24 19.72 3.13
N SER A 86 -2.16 20.46 3.39
CA SER A 86 -0.85 20.26 2.76
C SER A 86 0.12 19.50 3.64
N SER A 87 -0.26 19.21 4.88
CA SER A 87 0.60 18.53 5.84
C SER A 87 0.85 17.08 5.42
N LEU A 88 2.11 16.67 5.44
CA LEU A 88 2.50 15.28 5.17
C LEU A 88 2.48 14.50 6.49
N VAL A 89 1.72 13.43 6.50
CA VAL A 89 1.61 12.53 7.66
C VAL A 89 2.01 11.12 7.28
N THR A 90 2.43 10.33 8.28
CA THR A 90 2.82 8.93 8.07
C THR A 90 1.58 8.09 7.81
N SER A 91 1.53 7.44 6.64
CA SER A 91 0.39 6.58 6.25
C SER A 91 0.38 5.23 6.96
N TRP A 92 1.50 4.84 7.59
CA TRP A 92 1.66 3.52 8.19
C TRP A 92 1.17 2.43 7.24
N SER A 93 0.44 1.45 7.73
CA SER A 93 -0.01 0.31 6.93
C SER A 93 -1.07 0.62 5.85
N VAL A 94 -1.61 1.83 5.81
CA VAL A 94 -2.41 2.27 4.66
C VAL A 94 -1.57 2.22 3.36
N ALA A 95 -0.25 2.34 3.45
CA ALA A 95 0.66 2.14 2.33
C ALA A 95 0.47 0.78 1.62
N LYS A 96 0.05 -0.26 2.35
CA LYS A 96 -0.23 -1.59 1.76
C LYS A 96 -1.38 -1.56 0.74
N SER A 97 -2.37 -0.69 0.95
CA SER A 97 -3.45 -0.48 -0.04
C SER A 97 -2.93 0.12 -1.34
N PHE A 98 -1.94 1.02 -1.26
CA PHE A 98 -1.27 1.54 -2.45
C PHE A 98 -0.44 0.45 -3.14
N THR A 99 0.29 -0.37 -2.38
CA THR A 99 1.06 -1.49 -2.93
C THR A 99 0.15 -2.46 -3.68
N SER A 100 -0.98 -2.88 -3.09
CA SER A 100 -1.93 -3.78 -3.76
C SER A 100 -2.53 -3.15 -5.02
N THR A 101 -2.79 -1.84 -5.02
CA THR A 101 -3.25 -1.11 -6.20
C THR A 101 -2.18 -1.10 -7.30
N LEU A 102 -0.91 -0.87 -6.95
CA LEU A 102 0.20 -0.91 -7.90
C LEU A 102 0.37 -2.30 -8.52
N ILE A 103 0.19 -3.37 -7.75
CA ILE A 103 0.17 -4.74 -8.28
C ILE A 103 -0.99 -4.92 -9.26
N GLY A 104 -2.18 -4.39 -8.96
CA GLY A 104 -3.33 -4.41 -9.88
C GLY A 104 -3.01 -3.69 -11.20
N ILE A 105 -2.38 -2.53 -11.14
CA ILE A 105 -1.94 -1.78 -12.33
C ILE A 105 -0.89 -2.58 -13.13
N ALA A 106 0.08 -3.21 -12.44
CA ALA A 106 1.09 -4.02 -13.09
C ALA A 106 0.49 -5.24 -13.82
N ILE A 107 -0.61 -5.79 -13.32
CA ILE A 107 -1.37 -6.85 -13.99
C ILE A 107 -2.08 -6.28 -15.23
N ASP A 108 -2.77 -5.15 -15.10
CA ASP A 108 -3.50 -4.51 -16.20
C ASP A 108 -2.55 -4.12 -17.35
N GLU A 109 -1.36 -3.66 -17.03
CA GLU A 109 -0.32 -3.30 -18.00
C GLU A 109 0.51 -4.51 -18.51
N GLY A 110 0.24 -5.73 -18.01
CA GLY A 110 0.87 -6.96 -18.47
C GLY A 110 2.30 -7.22 -17.95
N TYR A 111 2.75 -6.52 -16.91
CA TYR A 111 4.03 -6.82 -16.23
C TYR A 111 3.92 -8.02 -15.30
N ILE A 112 2.77 -8.23 -14.73
CA ILE A 112 2.40 -9.41 -13.94
C ILE A 112 1.26 -10.10 -14.68
N SER A 113 1.33 -11.42 -14.85
CA SER A 113 0.29 -12.13 -15.60
C SER A 113 -0.96 -12.37 -14.75
N SER A 114 -0.77 -12.65 -13.45
CA SER A 114 -1.87 -13.00 -12.56
C SER A 114 -1.45 -12.90 -11.10
N ILE A 115 -2.39 -12.66 -10.20
CA ILE A 115 -2.18 -12.86 -8.75
C ILE A 115 -1.89 -14.33 -8.38
N ASN A 116 -2.13 -15.27 -9.29
CA ASN A 116 -1.81 -16.69 -9.12
C ASN A 116 -0.42 -17.06 -9.65
N ASP A 117 0.38 -16.10 -10.09
CA ASP A 117 1.75 -16.37 -10.50
C ASP A 117 2.58 -16.77 -9.28
N PRO A 118 3.51 -17.74 -9.43
CA PRO A 118 4.47 -18.05 -8.38
C PRO A 118 5.28 -16.81 -8.02
N ILE A 119 5.44 -16.55 -6.74
CA ILE A 119 6.22 -15.39 -6.29
C ILE A 119 7.68 -15.49 -6.76
N THR A 120 8.18 -16.69 -6.99
CA THR A 120 9.53 -16.95 -7.49
C THR A 120 9.77 -16.50 -8.93
N ASP A 121 8.73 -16.13 -9.68
CA ASP A 121 8.88 -15.48 -10.97
C ASP A 121 9.35 -14.03 -10.83
N TYR A 122 9.10 -13.43 -9.68
CA TYR A 122 9.45 -12.04 -9.34
C TYR A 122 10.56 -11.94 -8.31
N LEU A 123 10.72 -12.95 -7.45
CA LEU A 123 11.74 -13.07 -6.42
C LEU A 123 12.56 -14.35 -6.66
N PRO A 124 13.48 -14.34 -7.63
CA PRO A 124 14.24 -15.52 -8.01
C PRO A 124 15.15 -16.06 -6.89
N GLU A 125 15.41 -15.26 -5.85
CA GLU A 125 16.16 -15.67 -4.66
C GLU A 125 15.46 -16.78 -3.87
N TRP A 126 14.17 -16.95 -4.04
CA TRP A 126 13.37 -17.99 -3.40
C TRP A 126 13.23 -19.27 -4.23
N LYS A 127 13.69 -19.24 -5.49
CA LYS A 127 13.56 -20.38 -6.40
C LYS A 127 14.31 -21.60 -5.89
N GLY A 128 13.64 -22.76 -5.89
CA GLY A 128 14.20 -24.02 -5.36
C GLY A 128 14.22 -24.10 -3.83
N LYS A 129 13.46 -23.24 -3.15
CA LYS A 129 13.30 -23.24 -1.70
C LYS A 129 11.86 -23.55 -1.30
N ASP A 130 11.58 -23.54 0.00
CA ASP A 130 10.25 -23.79 0.54
C ASP A 130 9.20 -22.77 0.06
N GLN A 131 9.64 -21.60 -0.38
CA GLN A 131 8.82 -20.52 -0.94
C GLN A 131 8.30 -20.80 -2.35
N ASP A 132 8.74 -21.85 -3.05
CA ASP A 132 8.30 -22.17 -4.42
C ASP A 132 6.78 -22.34 -4.58
N ASN A 133 6.08 -22.67 -3.50
CA ASN A 133 4.62 -22.84 -3.51
C ASN A 133 3.85 -21.56 -3.15
N ILE A 134 4.55 -20.46 -2.89
CA ILE A 134 3.90 -19.19 -2.56
C ILE A 134 3.53 -18.48 -3.85
N LEU A 135 2.25 -18.11 -3.96
CA LEU A 135 1.73 -17.29 -5.05
C LEU A 135 1.65 -15.82 -4.61
N LEU A 136 1.65 -14.91 -5.57
CA LEU A 136 1.52 -13.48 -5.31
C LEU A 136 0.29 -13.14 -4.45
N LYS A 137 -0.85 -13.81 -4.69
CA LYS A 137 -2.07 -13.64 -3.88
C LYS A 137 -1.87 -13.96 -2.39
N HIS A 138 -0.97 -14.89 -2.06
CA HIS A 138 -0.73 -15.29 -0.67
C HIS A 138 -0.06 -14.17 0.14
N LEU A 139 0.85 -13.42 -0.49
CA LEU A 139 1.46 -12.23 0.09
C LEU A 139 0.41 -11.11 0.24
N LEU A 140 -0.32 -10.81 -0.84
CA LEU A 140 -1.37 -9.79 -0.83
C LEU A 140 -2.46 -10.03 0.23
N ALA A 141 -2.73 -11.30 0.54
CA ALA A 141 -3.71 -11.70 1.54
C ALA A 141 -3.11 -11.96 2.93
N MET A 142 -1.81 -11.78 3.12
CA MET A 142 -1.09 -12.12 4.36
C MET A 142 -1.35 -13.58 4.79
N GLN A 143 -1.25 -14.48 3.83
CA GLN A 143 -1.48 -15.92 3.97
C GLN A 143 -0.32 -16.74 3.39
N SER A 144 0.88 -16.14 3.35
CA SER A 144 2.08 -16.79 2.82
C SER A 144 2.51 -18.03 3.62
N GLY A 145 2.20 -18.05 4.90
CA GLY A 145 2.64 -19.10 5.82
C GLY A 145 4.07 -18.93 6.31
N MET A 146 4.73 -17.84 5.92
CA MET A 146 6.09 -17.52 6.38
C MET A 146 6.10 -16.99 7.81
N ASP A 147 7.25 -17.07 8.45
CA ASP A 147 7.54 -16.41 9.72
C ASP A 147 7.65 -14.89 9.54
N ASP A 148 7.35 -14.15 10.58
CA ASP A 148 7.51 -12.69 10.60
C ASP A 148 8.68 -12.32 11.51
N HIS A 149 9.58 -11.52 10.99
CA HIS A 149 10.62 -10.94 11.82
C HIS A 149 10.05 -9.84 12.75
N PRO A 150 10.68 -9.62 13.91
CA PRO A 150 10.31 -8.49 14.75
C PRO A 150 10.41 -7.17 13.96
N LEU A 151 9.37 -6.34 14.02
CA LEU A 151 9.31 -5.06 13.30
C LEU A 151 10.56 -4.20 13.49
N ALA A 152 11.12 -4.21 14.70
CA ALA A 152 12.38 -3.49 14.98
C ALA A 152 13.55 -3.98 14.12
N GLY A 153 13.65 -5.30 13.88
CA GLY A 153 14.65 -5.88 12.98
C GLY A 153 14.50 -5.40 11.56
N VAL A 154 13.26 -5.38 11.05
CA VAL A 154 12.95 -4.87 9.71
C VAL A 154 13.36 -3.41 9.58
N VAL A 155 12.88 -2.55 10.51
CA VAL A 155 13.08 -1.10 10.46
C VAL A 155 14.55 -0.70 10.61
N PHE A 156 15.32 -1.39 11.46
CA PHE A 156 16.73 -1.06 11.72
C PHE A 156 17.72 -1.86 10.86
N SER A 157 17.22 -2.73 9.97
CA SER A 157 18.11 -3.44 9.04
C SER A 157 18.78 -2.46 8.07
N THR A 158 20.01 -2.73 7.67
CA THR A 158 20.72 -1.95 6.64
C THR A 158 20.18 -2.23 5.23
N ASN A 159 19.45 -3.33 5.07
CA ASN A 159 18.79 -3.73 3.82
C ASN A 159 17.51 -4.48 4.16
N MET A 160 16.40 -3.75 4.20
CA MET A 160 15.08 -4.29 4.56
C MET A 160 14.63 -5.40 3.61
N VAL A 161 14.87 -5.24 2.31
CA VAL A 161 14.46 -6.24 1.31
C VAL A 161 15.17 -7.58 1.57
N LYS A 162 16.50 -7.54 1.72
CA LYS A 162 17.26 -8.75 2.01
C LYS A 162 16.83 -9.40 3.32
N TYR A 163 16.55 -8.58 4.34
CA TYR A 163 16.09 -9.05 5.63
C TYR A 163 14.74 -9.76 5.51
N SER A 164 13.80 -9.18 4.78
CA SER A 164 12.46 -9.75 4.55
C SER A 164 12.48 -11.00 3.66
N LEU A 165 13.49 -11.14 2.79
CA LEU A 165 13.65 -12.35 1.98
C LEU A 165 14.23 -13.56 2.75
N ASP A 166 14.78 -13.33 3.95
CA ASP A 166 15.41 -14.38 4.79
C ASP A 166 14.42 -14.90 5.84
N ARG A 167 13.25 -15.36 5.37
CA ARG A 167 12.16 -15.89 6.20
C ARG A 167 11.92 -17.36 5.91
N ASP A 168 11.64 -18.13 6.97
CA ASP A 168 11.27 -19.53 6.89
C ASP A 168 9.77 -19.71 6.58
N VAL A 169 9.41 -20.75 5.86
CA VAL A 169 8.02 -21.17 5.67
C VAL A 169 7.65 -22.09 6.82
N LEU A 170 6.76 -21.64 7.71
CA LEU A 170 6.33 -22.37 8.91
C LEU A 170 5.13 -23.27 8.66
N ARG A 171 4.33 -22.97 7.64
CA ARG A 171 3.10 -23.69 7.29
C ARG A 171 2.76 -23.51 5.81
N PRO A 172 1.96 -24.40 5.21
CA PRO A 172 1.51 -24.20 3.84
C PRO A 172 0.76 -22.87 3.67
N PRO A 173 0.90 -22.19 2.51
CA PRO A 173 0.10 -21.01 2.18
C PRO A 173 -1.40 -21.29 2.27
N GLU A 174 -2.21 -20.26 2.45
CA GLU A 174 -3.69 -20.31 2.56
C GLU A 174 -4.22 -21.04 3.81
N THR A 175 -3.36 -21.48 4.73
CA THR A 175 -3.80 -22.21 5.93
C THR A 175 -4.21 -21.29 7.08
N ALA A 176 -3.66 -20.09 7.16
CA ALA A 176 -4.01 -19.11 8.19
C ALA A 176 -3.63 -17.69 7.74
N PHE A 177 -4.43 -16.72 8.15
CA PHE A 177 -4.06 -15.31 8.10
C PHE A 177 -3.08 -14.99 9.23
N SER A 178 -1.99 -14.30 8.91
CA SER A 178 -1.05 -13.73 9.88
C SER A 178 -0.64 -12.35 9.39
N TYR A 179 -1.01 -11.30 10.13
CA TYR A 179 -0.64 -9.96 9.72
C TYR A 179 0.86 -9.82 9.63
N SER A 180 1.36 -9.44 8.45
CA SER A 180 2.78 -9.31 8.15
C SER A 180 3.11 -7.90 7.65
N ASN A 181 4.28 -7.40 8.01
CA ASN A 181 4.86 -6.19 7.42
C ASN A 181 5.83 -6.50 6.28
N GLU A 182 6.05 -7.79 6.02
CA GLU A 182 7.06 -8.28 5.09
C GLU A 182 6.44 -9.07 3.92
N ASP A 183 5.13 -9.42 4.00
CA ASP A 183 4.38 -10.04 2.91
C ASP A 183 4.06 -9.08 1.78
#